data_8379571b74cec2c93e9b90d877516b1a
#
_entry.id   8379571b74cec2c93e9b90d877516b1a
#
_cell.length_a   1.000
_cell.length_b   1.000
_cell.length_c   1.000
_cell.angle_alpha   90.00
_cell.angle_beta   90.00
_cell.angle_gamma   90.00
#
_symmetry.space_group_name_H-M   'P 1'
#
loop_
_entity.id
_entity.type
_entity.pdbx_description
1 polymer ?
#
loop_
_entity_poly.entity_id
_entity_poly.type
_entity_poly.pdbx_seq_one_letter_code
_entity_poly.pdbx_strand_id
1 'polypeptide(L)'
;MKRDLFFLVTLISLAFLSLLRSGYPQHIAEESCSVQILVPGLKGEAGEKGEKGAPGRPGRVGPSGEKGEKGDNGDIGPPGPNGDPGIPCECSQLRKAIGEMDIQVAQLTTELKFIKNAVAGVRETDNKIYLLVKEEKRYVDAQLYCHGRGGTLTMPKDENTNSLIASYINQAGLTRVFIGINDLEKEGNFVYSDRSPMQTFNKWRSGEPNNAYDEEDCVEMVASGGWNDVACHITMYFVCEFDKENV
;
A
#
# COMPACT_ATOMS: atom_id res chain seq x y z
N MET A 1 31.61 -24.92 -26.09
CA MET A 1 30.74 -24.76 -24.91
C MET A 1 30.67 -23.34 -24.38
N LYS A 2 31.74 -22.58 -24.08
CA LYS A 2 31.62 -21.19 -23.58
C LYS A 2 31.17 -20.16 -24.63
N ARG A 3 31.47 -20.36 -25.90
CA ARG A 3 31.06 -19.47 -27.01
C ARG A 3 29.58 -19.61 -27.33
N ASP A 4 29.03 -20.81 -27.24
CA ASP A 4 27.63 -21.10 -27.58
C ASP A 4 26.66 -20.54 -26.54
N LEU A 5 27.09 -20.53 -25.27
CA LEU A 5 26.33 -19.94 -24.16
C LEU A 5 26.26 -18.41 -24.30
N PHE A 6 27.34 -17.77 -24.73
CA PHE A 6 27.36 -16.31 -24.95
C PHE A 6 26.43 -15.87 -26.09
N PHE A 7 26.40 -16.65 -27.18
CA PHE A 7 25.47 -16.40 -28.29
C PHE A 7 24.01 -16.60 -27.89
N LEU A 8 23.71 -17.59 -27.06
CA LEU A 8 22.36 -17.85 -26.58
C LEU A 8 21.85 -16.71 -25.68
N VAL A 9 22.70 -16.22 -24.76
CA VAL A 9 22.36 -15.11 -23.87
C VAL A 9 22.17 -13.80 -24.62
N THR A 10 22.99 -13.54 -25.67
CA THR A 10 22.82 -12.33 -26.50
C THR A 10 21.57 -12.40 -27.39
N LEU A 11 21.19 -13.57 -27.91
CA LEU A 11 19.96 -13.76 -28.67
C LEU A 11 18.71 -13.60 -27.81
N ILE A 12 18.72 -14.13 -26.59
CA ILE A 12 17.62 -13.95 -25.61
C ILE A 12 17.49 -12.47 -25.22
N SER A 13 18.61 -11.78 -24.97
CA SER A 13 18.61 -10.35 -24.67
C SER A 13 18.07 -9.49 -25.83
N LEU A 14 18.42 -9.80 -27.06
CA LEU A 14 17.91 -9.11 -28.25
C LEU A 14 16.42 -9.40 -28.49
N ALA A 15 15.96 -10.62 -28.25
CA ALA A 15 14.54 -10.97 -28.33
C ALA A 15 13.71 -10.24 -27.26
N PHE A 16 14.25 -10.09 -26.03
CA PHE A 16 13.60 -9.32 -24.97
C PHE A 16 13.53 -7.82 -25.31
N LEU A 17 14.59 -7.25 -25.90
CA LEU A 17 14.57 -5.85 -26.34
C LEU A 17 13.60 -5.60 -27.51
N SER A 18 13.38 -6.58 -28.39
CA SER A 18 12.40 -6.45 -29.48
C SER A 18 10.96 -6.53 -28.99
N LEU A 19 10.69 -7.32 -27.93
CA LEU A 19 9.38 -7.38 -27.27
C LEU A 19 9.05 -6.07 -26.52
N LEU A 20 10.06 -5.39 -25.97
CA LEU A 20 9.88 -4.09 -25.33
C LEU A 20 9.66 -2.95 -26.34
N ARG A 21 10.02 -3.14 -27.62
CA ARG A 21 9.78 -2.17 -28.71
C ARG A 21 8.45 -2.31 -29.42
N SER A 22 7.69 -3.37 -29.16
CA SER A 22 6.29 -3.46 -29.60
C SER A 22 5.47 -2.56 -28.67
N GLY A 23 5.70 -1.25 -28.80
CA GLY A 23 4.85 -0.25 -28.19
C GLY A 23 3.44 -0.48 -28.66
N TYR A 24 2.54 -0.81 -27.77
CA TYR A 24 1.12 -0.68 -27.98
C TYR A 24 0.85 0.75 -28.45
N PRO A 25 0.19 0.97 -29.59
CA PRO A 25 -0.35 2.28 -29.89
C PRO A 25 -1.43 2.53 -28.83
N GLN A 26 -1.08 3.26 -27.79
CA GLN A 26 -2.09 3.89 -26.94
C GLN A 26 -2.75 4.97 -27.80
N HIS A 27 -3.78 4.59 -28.55
CA HIS A 27 -4.84 5.52 -28.92
C HIS A 27 -5.58 5.83 -27.60
N ILE A 28 -5.00 6.73 -26.81
CA ILE A 28 -5.75 7.44 -25.79
C ILE A 28 -6.66 8.37 -26.59
N ALA A 29 -7.88 7.92 -26.87
CA ALA A 29 -8.96 8.85 -27.11
C ALA A 29 -9.04 9.67 -25.84
N GLU A 30 -8.68 10.95 -25.91
CA GLU A 30 -8.96 11.94 -24.87
C GLU A 30 -10.48 12.08 -24.74
N GLU A 31 -11.13 11.10 -24.15
CA GLU A 31 -12.46 11.28 -23.59
C GLU A 31 -12.28 11.96 -22.24
N SER A 32 -12.23 13.30 -22.29
CA SER A 32 -12.28 14.11 -21.08
C SER A 32 -13.59 13.83 -20.36
N CYS A 33 -13.55 13.13 -19.24
CA CYS A 33 -14.66 13.06 -18.31
C CYS A 33 -14.89 14.46 -17.71
N SER A 34 -15.75 15.26 -18.33
CA SER A 34 -16.19 16.51 -17.76
C SER A 34 -17.40 16.24 -16.86
N VAL A 35 -17.28 16.58 -15.59
CA VAL A 35 -18.43 16.63 -14.68
C VAL A 35 -19.20 17.90 -15.01
N GLN A 36 -20.34 17.77 -15.70
CA GLN A 36 -21.25 18.90 -15.88
C GLN A 36 -22.08 19.04 -14.61
N ILE A 37 -21.84 20.12 -13.88
CA ILE A 37 -22.69 20.55 -12.79
C ILE A 37 -23.89 21.26 -13.45
N LEU A 38 -25.07 20.67 -13.35
CA LEU A 38 -26.34 21.32 -13.75
C LEU A 38 -26.61 22.48 -12.78
N VAL A 39 -26.18 23.67 -13.19
CA VAL A 39 -26.64 24.90 -12.51
C VAL A 39 -28.03 25.26 -13.06
N PRO A 40 -29.04 25.48 -12.20
CA PRO A 40 -30.33 25.96 -12.67
C PRO A 40 -30.14 27.22 -13.49
N GLY A 41 -30.82 27.33 -14.65
CA GLY A 41 -30.74 28.49 -15.52
C GLY A 41 -30.98 29.78 -14.74
N LEU A 42 -30.21 30.80 -15.03
CA LEU A 42 -30.41 32.13 -14.45
C LEU A 42 -31.82 32.63 -14.86
N LYS A 43 -32.51 33.22 -13.90
CA LYS A 43 -33.81 33.87 -14.13
C LYS A 43 -33.61 34.88 -15.25
N GLY A 44 -34.48 34.81 -16.28
CA GLY A 44 -34.48 35.76 -17.40
C GLY A 44 -34.50 37.22 -16.92
N GLU A 45 -33.83 38.09 -17.68
CA GLU A 45 -33.81 39.52 -17.39
C GLU A 45 -35.24 40.09 -17.50
N ALA A 46 -35.52 41.06 -16.66
CA ALA A 46 -36.81 41.76 -16.70
C ALA A 46 -36.97 42.46 -18.05
N GLY A 47 -38.16 42.34 -18.69
CA GLY A 47 -38.45 42.98 -19.94
C GLY A 47 -38.21 44.50 -19.89
N GLU A 48 -37.80 45.06 -21.02
CA GLU A 48 -37.53 46.49 -21.14
C GLU A 48 -38.77 47.31 -20.79
N LYS A 49 -38.54 48.41 -20.09
CA LYS A 49 -39.62 49.34 -19.72
C LYS A 49 -40.16 49.97 -20.99
N GLY A 50 -41.50 49.84 -21.21
CA GLY A 50 -42.21 50.42 -22.34
C GLY A 50 -41.89 51.91 -22.52
N GLU A 51 -41.81 52.33 -23.75
CA GLU A 51 -41.54 53.71 -24.11
C GLU A 51 -42.62 54.68 -23.57
N LYS A 52 -42.14 55.83 -23.14
CA LYS A 52 -43.06 56.92 -22.67
C LYS A 52 -43.93 57.38 -23.79
N GLY A 53 -45.26 57.31 -23.60
CA GLY A 53 -46.23 57.81 -24.56
C GLY A 53 -45.96 59.25 -25.02
N ALA A 54 -46.18 59.49 -26.29
CA ALA A 54 -45.98 60.82 -26.89
C ALA A 54 -46.85 61.92 -26.18
N PRO A 55 -46.28 63.13 -26.03
CA PRO A 55 -47.01 64.20 -25.37
C PRO A 55 -48.28 64.56 -26.18
N GLY A 56 -49.41 64.72 -25.48
CA GLY A 56 -50.68 65.13 -26.06
C GLY A 56 -50.59 66.55 -26.66
N ARG A 57 -51.30 66.77 -27.69
CA ARG A 57 -51.44 68.11 -28.37
C ARG A 57 -51.96 69.13 -27.36
N PRO A 58 -51.45 70.37 -27.38
CA PRO A 58 -51.96 71.43 -26.51
C PRO A 58 -53.48 71.71 -26.85
N GLY A 59 -54.29 71.41 -25.88
CA GLY A 59 -55.71 71.67 -25.95
C GLY A 59 -56.02 73.10 -25.46
N ARG A 60 -57.09 73.66 -25.97
CA ARG A 60 -57.65 74.93 -25.44
C ARG A 60 -57.93 74.76 -23.96
N VAL A 61 -57.64 75.80 -23.21
CA VAL A 61 -57.80 75.85 -21.76
C VAL A 61 -59.24 75.47 -21.36
N GLY A 62 -59.34 74.24 -20.85
CA GLY A 62 -60.49 73.66 -20.15
C GLY A 62 -60.06 73.20 -18.75
N PRO A 63 -61.01 72.98 -17.86
CA PRO A 63 -60.66 72.49 -16.50
C PRO A 63 -59.84 71.25 -16.60
N SER A 64 -58.85 71.12 -15.70
CA SER A 64 -57.94 70.03 -15.64
C SER A 64 -58.68 68.69 -15.55
N GLY A 65 -58.52 67.82 -16.58
CA GLY A 65 -59.08 66.49 -16.55
C GLY A 65 -58.33 65.61 -15.52
N GLU A 66 -59.06 64.64 -15.01
CA GLU A 66 -58.48 63.67 -14.04
C GLU A 66 -57.29 62.95 -14.67
N LYS A 67 -56.30 62.65 -13.84
CA LYS A 67 -55.09 61.89 -14.22
C LYS A 67 -55.49 60.47 -14.66
N GLY A 68 -55.20 60.11 -15.91
CA GLY A 68 -55.44 58.76 -16.43
C GLY A 68 -54.88 57.69 -15.56
N GLU A 69 -55.58 56.58 -15.44
CA GLU A 69 -55.10 55.40 -14.67
C GLU A 69 -53.84 54.88 -15.25
N LYS A 70 -53.00 54.31 -14.36
CA LYS A 70 -51.69 53.65 -14.71
C LYS A 70 -52.04 52.42 -15.54
N GLY A 71 -51.43 52.29 -16.71
CA GLY A 71 -51.55 51.08 -17.55
C GLY A 71 -51.11 49.82 -16.78
N ASP A 72 -51.79 48.72 -17.07
CA ASP A 72 -51.51 47.41 -16.49
C ASP A 72 -50.09 46.99 -16.77
N ASN A 73 -49.46 46.23 -15.83
CA ASN A 73 -48.16 45.64 -16.06
C ASN A 73 -48.27 44.61 -17.19
N GLY A 74 -47.33 44.60 -18.12
CA GLY A 74 -47.25 43.59 -19.17
C GLY A 74 -47.18 42.19 -18.58
N ASP A 75 -47.71 41.20 -19.26
CA ASP A 75 -47.69 39.79 -18.88
C ASP A 75 -46.28 39.28 -18.74
N ILE A 76 -46.06 38.36 -17.76
CA ILE A 76 -44.79 37.67 -17.58
C ILE A 76 -44.56 36.79 -18.82
N GLY A 77 -43.42 36.95 -19.48
CA GLY A 77 -43.06 36.12 -20.62
C GLY A 77 -43.02 34.62 -20.25
N PRO A 78 -43.29 33.74 -21.20
CA PRO A 78 -43.28 32.30 -20.96
C PRO A 78 -41.88 31.85 -20.45
N PRO A 79 -41.81 30.80 -19.62
CA PRO A 79 -40.55 30.20 -19.23
C PRO A 79 -39.72 29.81 -20.45
N GLY A 80 -38.41 29.99 -20.39
CA GLY A 80 -37.52 29.52 -21.43
C GLY A 80 -37.57 27.99 -21.59
N PRO A 81 -37.19 27.44 -22.74
CA PRO A 81 -37.17 26.00 -22.96
C PRO A 81 -36.20 25.35 -21.99
N ASN A 82 -36.53 24.14 -21.54
CA ASN A 82 -35.60 23.32 -20.75
C ASN A 82 -34.35 23.09 -21.57
N GLY A 83 -33.16 23.16 -20.91
CA GLY A 83 -31.91 22.79 -21.52
C GLY A 83 -31.92 21.32 -21.96
N ASP A 84 -31.13 21.00 -22.99
CA ASP A 84 -30.99 19.64 -23.47
C ASP A 84 -30.50 18.71 -22.32
N PRO A 85 -30.99 17.44 -22.30
CA PRO A 85 -30.49 16.45 -21.34
C PRO A 85 -28.98 16.32 -21.50
N GLY A 86 -28.23 16.36 -20.39
CA GLY A 86 -26.81 16.10 -20.41
C GLY A 86 -26.51 14.71 -21.00
N ILE A 87 -25.40 14.58 -21.72
CA ILE A 87 -24.96 13.30 -22.26
C ILE A 87 -24.72 12.36 -21.07
N PRO A 88 -25.30 11.13 -21.03
CA PRO A 88 -25.06 10.18 -19.96
C PRO A 88 -23.58 9.91 -19.87
N CYS A 89 -22.99 10.09 -18.67
CA CYS A 89 -21.63 9.72 -18.43
C CYS A 89 -21.55 8.18 -18.51
N GLU A 90 -20.90 7.66 -19.55
CA GLU A 90 -20.73 6.21 -19.72
C GLU A 90 -19.65 5.68 -18.79
N CYS A 91 -19.96 5.65 -17.49
CA CYS A 91 -19.07 5.14 -16.47
C CYS A 91 -18.84 3.62 -16.56
N SER A 92 -19.51 2.93 -17.49
CA SER A 92 -19.36 1.49 -17.68
C SER A 92 -17.95 1.09 -18.10
N GLN A 93 -17.34 1.82 -19.04
CA GLN A 93 -15.97 1.57 -19.49
C GLN A 93 -14.95 1.87 -18.39
N LEU A 94 -15.13 2.97 -17.64
CA LEU A 94 -14.27 3.31 -16.52
C LEU A 94 -14.34 2.26 -15.41
N ARG A 95 -15.54 1.80 -15.05
CA ARG A 95 -15.71 0.70 -14.08
C ARG A 95 -15.04 -0.59 -14.54
N LYS A 96 -15.15 -0.93 -15.82
CA LYS A 96 -14.48 -2.10 -16.39
C LYS A 96 -12.97 -1.95 -16.32
N ALA A 97 -12.42 -0.81 -16.71
CA ALA A 97 -10.99 -0.54 -16.64
C ALA A 97 -10.45 -0.58 -15.19
N ILE A 98 -11.18 -0.04 -14.22
CA ILE A 98 -10.84 -0.13 -12.80
C ILE A 98 -10.83 -1.59 -12.35
N GLY A 99 -11.87 -2.36 -12.68
CA GLY A 99 -11.92 -3.79 -12.33
C GLY A 99 -10.78 -4.61 -12.95
N GLU A 100 -10.38 -4.32 -14.19
CA GLU A 100 -9.23 -4.95 -14.83
C GLU A 100 -7.91 -4.56 -14.17
N MET A 101 -7.75 -3.29 -13.76
CA MET A 101 -6.58 -2.83 -13.00
C MET A 101 -6.49 -3.50 -11.62
N ASP A 102 -7.59 -3.63 -10.90
CA ASP A 102 -7.62 -4.30 -9.59
C ASP A 102 -7.16 -5.76 -9.71
N ILE A 103 -7.59 -6.47 -10.75
CA ILE A 103 -7.16 -7.84 -11.03
C ILE A 103 -5.64 -7.88 -11.32
N GLN A 104 -5.14 -6.97 -12.16
CA GLN A 104 -3.72 -6.91 -12.49
C GLN A 104 -2.86 -6.57 -11.26
N VAL A 105 -3.29 -5.63 -10.44
CA VAL A 105 -2.60 -5.28 -9.19
C VAL A 105 -2.54 -6.49 -8.24
N ALA A 106 -3.65 -7.23 -8.09
CA ALA A 106 -3.69 -8.43 -7.27
C ALA A 106 -2.73 -9.53 -7.80
N GLN A 107 -2.67 -9.72 -9.13
CA GLN A 107 -1.75 -10.67 -9.75
C GLN A 107 -0.29 -10.25 -9.54
N LEU A 108 0.07 -9.00 -9.83
CA LEU A 108 1.42 -8.48 -9.63
C LEU A 108 1.86 -8.56 -8.17
N THR A 109 0.96 -8.29 -7.23
CA THR A 109 1.23 -8.43 -5.81
C THR A 109 1.55 -9.87 -5.44
N THR A 110 0.81 -10.83 -6.00
CA THR A 110 1.04 -12.27 -5.77
C THR A 110 2.37 -12.73 -6.37
N GLU A 111 2.69 -12.30 -7.59
CA GLU A 111 3.97 -12.60 -8.25
C GLU A 111 5.15 -11.99 -7.48
N LEU A 112 5.02 -10.74 -7.03
CA LEU A 112 6.05 -10.08 -6.23
C LEU A 112 6.30 -10.83 -4.92
N LYS A 113 5.23 -11.30 -4.26
CA LYS A 113 5.32 -12.13 -3.06
C LYS A 113 6.05 -13.44 -3.33
N PHE A 114 5.73 -14.10 -4.44
CA PHE A 114 6.43 -15.33 -4.86
C PHE A 114 7.91 -15.08 -5.12
N ILE A 115 8.26 -14.02 -5.85
CA ILE A 115 9.66 -13.66 -6.14
C ILE A 115 10.41 -13.32 -4.85
N LYS A 116 9.84 -12.53 -3.95
CA LYS A 116 10.42 -12.23 -2.63
C LYS A 116 10.72 -13.53 -1.86
N ASN A 117 9.78 -14.44 -1.82
CA ASN A 117 9.94 -15.72 -1.13
C ASN A 117 10.99 -16.63 -1.77
N ALA A 118 11.06 -16.65 -3.09
CA ALA A 118 11.96 -17.53 -3.83
C ALA A 118 13.41 -17.01 -3.86
N VAL A 119 13.59 -15.69 -4.05
CA VAL A 119 14.93 -15.10 -4.26
C VAL A 119 15.60 -14.68 -2.96
N ALA A 120 14.87 -14.06 -2.04
CA ALA A 120 15.43 -13.52 -0.81
C ALA A 120 15.31 -14.47 0.39
N GLY A 121 14.63 -15.60 0.23
CA GLY A 121 14.36 -16.46 1.37
C GLY A 121 13.60 -15.71 2.47
N VAL A 122 12.60 -14.92 2.10
CA VAL A 122 11.77 -14.15 3.02
C VAL A 122 10.51 -14.93 3.36
N ARG A 123 10.07 -14.83 4.60
CA ARG A 123 8.75 -15.30 5.06
C ARG A 123 7.99 -14.13 5.65
N GLU A 124 6.68 -14.20 5.64
CA GLU A 124 5.86 -13.11 6.17
C GLU A 124 4.58 -13.61 6.84
N THR A 125 4.15 -12.85 7.82
CA THR A 125 2.80 -12.89 8.40
C THR A 125 2.04 -11.64 7.95
N ASP A 126 0.83 -11.45 8.46
CA ASP A 126 0.05 -10.25 8.13
C ASP A 126 0.79 -8.96 8.51
N ASN A 127 1.50 -8.95 9.63
CA ASN A 127 2.11 -7.75 10.21
C ASN A 127 3.64 -7.70 10.10
N LYS A 128 4.30 -8.84 9.83
CA LYS A 128 5.76 -8.95 9.90
C LYS A 128 6.38 -9.63 8.69
N ILE A 129 7.62 -9.25 8.43
CA ILE A 129 8.51 -9.87 7.44
C ILE A 129 9.67 -10.50 8.18
N TYR A 130 10.03 -11.73 7.80
CA TYR A 130 11.15 -12.49 8.36
C TYR A 130 12.21 -12.76 7.28
N LEU A 131 13.44 -12.35 7.55
CA LEU A 131 14.59 -12.55 6.67
C LEU A 131 15.62 -13.48 7.34
N LEU A 132 15.84 -14.63 6.74
CA LEU A 132 16.94 -15.52 7.14
C LEU A 132 18.24 -15.01 6.53
N VAL A 133 19.18 -14.64 7.37
CA VAL A 133 20.51 -14.17 6.97
C VAL A 133 21.49 -15.34 7.01
N LYS A 134 21.94 -15.75 5.82
CA LYS A 134 22.92 -16.85 5.65
C LYS A 134 24.37 -16.34 5.72
N GLU A 135 24.64 -15.57 6.75
CA GLU A 135 25.97 -15.10 7.13
C GLU A 135 26.11 -15.33 8.63
N GLU A 136 27.11 -16.08 9.04
CA GLU A 136 27.31 -16.36 10.44
C GLU A 136 27.89 -15.16 11.18
N LYS A 137 27.23 -14.75 12.25
CA LYS A 137 27.64 -13.64 13.11
C LYS A 137 27.50 -14.01 14.58
N ARG A 138 28.27 -13.35 15.44
CA ARG A 138 28.02 -13.39 16.88
C ARG A 138 26.69 -12.71 17.19
N TYR A 139 26.07 -13.05 18.30
CA TYR A 139 24.74 -12.54 18.66
C TYR A 139 24.61 -11.02 18.56
N VAL A 140 25.56 -10.29 19.17
CA VAL A 140 25.55 -8.81 19.14
C VAL A 140 25.69 -8.26 17.72
N ASP A 141 26.54 -8.88 16.89
CA ASP A 141 26.74 -8.48 15.51
C ASP A 141 25.49 -8.78 14.64
N ALA A 142 24.80 -9.88 14.93
CA ALA A 142 23.51 -10.22 14.31
C ALA A 142 22.41 -9.24 14.70
N GLN A 143 22.34 -8.86 15.98
CA GLN A 143 21.41 -7.86 16.47
C GLN A 143 21.64 -6.49 15.80
N LEU A 144 22.90 -6.05 15.72
CA LEU A 144 23.26 -4.81 15.02
C LEU A 144 22.93 -4.87 13.51
N TYR A 145 23.12 -6.03 12.88
CA TYR A 145 22.78 -6.22 11.47
C TYR A 145 21.28 -6.03 11.21
N CYS A 146 20.42 -6.64 12.03
CA CYS A 146 18.96 -6.46 11.91
C CYS A 146 18.57 -5.01 12.22
N HIS A 147 19.09 -4.44 13.30
CA HIS A 147 18.78 -3.08 13.73
C HIS A 147 19.18 -2.03 12.69
N GLY A 148 20.36 -2.17 12.09
CA GLY A 148 20.84 -1.26 11.03
C GLY A 148 19.99 -1.28 9.75
N ARG A 149 19.02 -2.20 9.65
CA ARG A 149 18.05 -2.33 8.55
C ARG A 149 16.61 -2.04 8.97
N GLY A 150 16.41 -1.49 10.15
CA GLY A 150 15.09 -1.14 10.68
C GLY A 150 14.31 -2.31 11.28
N GLY A 151 14.98 -3.43 11.57
CA GLY A 151 14.37 -4.60 12.18
C GLY A 151 15.04 -5.01 13.50
N THR A 152 14.68 -6.17 14.01
CA THR A 152 15.28 -6.81 15.18
C THR A 152 15.59 -8.27 14.88
N LEU A 153 16.36 -8.95 15.75
CA LEU A 153 16.37 -10.42 15.75
C LEU A 153 14.94 -10.92 16.03
N THR A 154 14.55 -11.99 15.35
CA THR A 154 13.17 -12.51 15.45
C THR A 154 12.80 -12.92 16.86
N MET A 155 11.64 -12.51 17.30
CA MET A 155 11.10 -12.75 18.65
C MET A 155 9.85 -13.63 18.57
N PRO A 156 9.96 -14.96 18.67
CA PRO A 156 8.81 -15.85 18.61
C PRO A 156 7.98 -15.72 19.90
N LYS A 157 6.97 -14.86 19.89
CA LYS A 157 6.11 -14.56 21.05
C LYS A 157 4.88 -15.46 21.13
N ASP A 158 4.67 -16.33 20.13
CA ASP A 158 3.55 -17.27 20.04
C ASP A 158 3.92 -18.54 19.23
N GLU A 159 3.05 -19.55 19.30
CA GLU A 159 3.25 -20.84 18.62
C GLU A 159 3.30 -20.72 17.10
N ASN A 160 2.48 -19.84 16.50
CA ASN A 160 2.41 -19.66 15.06
C ASN A 160 3.72 -19.10 14.51
N THR A 161 4.23 -18.05 15.17
CA THR A 161 5.52 -17.43 14.83
C THR A 161 6.67 -18.41 15.05
N ASN A 162 6.66 -19.14 16.16
CA ASN A 162 7.66 -20.16 16.44
C ASN A 162 7.72 -21.25 15.37
N SER A 163 6.56 -21.79 15.01
CA SER A 163 6.43 -22.83 13.98
C SER A 163 6.81 -22.32 12.58
N LEU A 164 6.49 -21.07 12.25
CA LEU A 164 6.88 -20.45 11.00
C LEU A 164 8.41 -20.36 10.88
N ILE A 165 9.10 -19.92 11.94
CA ILE A 165 10.56 -19.80 11.96
C ILE A 165 11.22 -21.18 11.92
N ALA A 166 10.72 -22.14 12.69
CA ALA A 166 11.20 -23.52 12.66
C ALA A 166 11.09 -24.15 11.26
N SER A 167 9.95 -23.97 10.60
CA SER A 167 9.73 -24.40 9.22
C SER A 167 10.72 -23.71 8.26
N TYR A 168 11.01 -22.44 8.50
CA TYR A 168 11.94 -21.66 7.70
C TYR A 168 13.38 -22.16 7.82
N ILE A 169 13.84 -22.46 9.05
CA ILE A 169 15.15 -23.08 9.33
C ILE A 169 15.28 -24.42 8.60
N ASN A 170 14.25 -25.27 8.72
CA ASN A 170 14.20 -26.59 8.07
C ASN A 170 14.28 -26.50 6.54
N GLN A 171 13.48 -25.63 5.92
CA GLN A 171 13.47 -25.45 4.46
C GLN A 171 14.80 -24.88 3.94
N ALA A 172 15.51 -24.12 4.76
CA ALA A 172 16.84 -23.61 4.44
C ALA A 172 17.96 -24.67 4.57
N GLY A 173 17.64 -25.84 5.10
CA GLY A 173 18.60 -26.92 5.38
C GLY A 173 19.54 -26.61 6.55
N LEU A 174 19.10 -25.72 7.46
CA LEU A 174 19.89 -25.34 8.64
C LEU A 174 19.44 -26.15 9.85
N THR A 175 20.32 -26.27 10.83
CA THR A 175 20.04 -26.98 12.08
C THR A 175 19.58 -26.05 13.19
N ARG A 176 20.06 -24.80 13.19
CA ARG A 176 19.84 -23.81 14.24
C ARG A 176 20.11 -22.40 13.75
N VAL A 177 19.54 -21.39 14.41
CA VAL A 177 19.73 -19.96 14.18
C VAL A 177 19.62 -19.19 15.48
N PHE A 178 20.26 -18.01 15.60
CA PHE A 178 19.95 -17.08 16.68
C PHE A 178 18.55 -16.51 16.53
N ILE A 179 17.87 -16.38 17.67
CA ILE A 179 16.62 -15.66 17.84
C ILE A 179 16.80 -14.51 18.85
N GLY A 180 15.90 -13.55 18.84
CA GLY A 180 15.99 -12.33 19.63
C GLY A 180 15.55 -12.51 21.10
N ILE A 181 16.21 -13.40 21.82
CA ILE A 181 15.99 -13.65 23.24
C ILE A 181 17.35 -13.73 23.92
N ASN A 182 17.52 -13.10 25.07
CA ASN A 182 18.76 -13.13 25.86
C ASN A 182 18.50 -12.77 27.32
N ASP A 183 19.44 -13.05 28.21
CA ASP A 183 19.44 -12.62 29.61
C ASP A 183 20.73 -11.89 30.02
N LEU A 184 21.39 -11.26 29.03
CA LEU A 184 22.62 -10.46 29.17
C LEU A 184 22.60 -9.42 30.30
N GLU A 185 21.44 -8.87 30.64
CA GLU A 185 21.33 -7.88 31.72
C GLU A 185 21.25 -8.54 33.09
N LYS A 186 20.65 -9.71 33.17
CA LYS A 186 20.47 -10.42 34.43
C LYS A 186 20.21 -11.91 34.15
N GLU A 187 21.17 -12.72 34.59
CA GLU A 187 21.13 -14.19 34.54
C GLU A 187 19.79 -14.77 34.99
N GLY A 188 19.26 -15.68 34.18
CA GLY A 188 17.98 -16.35 34.40
C GLY A 188 16.74 -15.48 34.15
N ASN A 189 16.93 -14.23 33.72
CA ASN A 189 15.84 -13.32 33.39
C ASN A 189 15.81 -13.00 31.91
N PHE A 190 15.38 -13.94 31.11
CA PHE A 190 15.34 -13.81 29.66
C PHE A 190 14.35 -12.71 29.20
N VAL A 191 14.81 -11.88 28.28
CA VAL A 191 14.04 -10.80 27.64
C VAL A 191 14.15 -10.90 26.14
N TYR A 192 13.22 -10.27 25.44
CA TYR A 192 13.31 -10.12 23.98
C TYR A 192 14.31 -9.02 23.57
N SER A 193 14.78 -9.06 22.34
CA SER A 193 15.72 -8.07 21.78
C SER A 193 15.16 -6.63 21.80
N ASP A 194 13.85 -6.44 21.87
CA ASP A 194 13.18 -5.17 22.07
C ASP A 194 13.12 -4.75 23.55
N ARG A 195 13.77 -5.50 24.45
CA ARG A 195 13.77 -5.38 25.90
C ARG A 195 12.40 -5.62 26.56
N SER A 196 11.41 -6.05 25.81
CA SER A 196 10.16 -6.48 26.42
C SER A 196 10.38 -7.80 27.19
N PRO A 197 9.75 -7.95 28.39
CA PRO A 197 9.90 -9.17 29.17
C PRO A 197 9.28 -10.36 28.43
N MET A 198 9.89 -11.52 28.57
CA MET A 198 9.27 -12.75 28.14
C MET A 198 7.98 -12.98 28.90
N GLN A 199 6.92 -13.29 28.16
CA GLN A 199 5.61 -13.64 28.75
C GLN A 199 5.54 -15.16 29.03
N THR A 200 4.35 -15.72 28.97
CA THR A 200 4.10 -17.13 29.27
C THR A 200 4.57 -18.09 28.18
N PHE A 201 4.69 -17.62 26.93
CA PHE A 201 5.12 -18.46 25.81
C PHE A 201 6.62 -18.71 25.85
N ASN A 202 7.00 -19.97 25.80
CA ASN A 202 8.38 -20.42 25.63
C ASN A 202 8.42 -21.80 24.98
N LYS A 203 9.56 -22.17 24.43
CA LYS A 203 9.79 -23.45 23.76
C LYS A 203 11.15 -24.04 24.15
N TRP A 204 11.56 -23.83 25.39
CA TRP A 204 12.79 -24.44 25.88
C TRP A 204 12.82 -25.95 25.66
N ARG A 205 13.94 -26.47 25.22
CA ARG A 205 14.17 -27.92 25.14
C ARG A 205 14.22 -28.54 26.52
N SER A 206 14.11 -29.85 26.60
CA SER A 206 14.23 -30.54 27.87
C SER A 206 15.60 -30.30 28.49
N GLY A 207 15.63 -29.74 29.68
CA GLY A 207 16.85 -29.41 30.41
C GLY A 207 17.37 -27.99 30.16
N GLU A 208 16.71 -27.22 29.29
CA GLU A 208 17.07 -25.81 29.01
C GLU A 208 16.08 -24.82 29.67
N PRO A 209 16.52 -23.59 29.94
CA PRO A 209 17.88 -23.08 29.86
C PRO A 209 18.77 -23.70 30.93
N ASN A 210 20.05 -23.99 30.61
CA ASN A 210 20.96 -24.66 31.53
C ASN A 210 22.20 -23.84 31.92
N ASN A 211 22.42 -22.68 31.25
CA ASN A 211 23.56 -21.78 31.44
C ASN A 211 24.90 -22.56 31.57
N ALA A 212 25.18 -23.38 30.58
CA ALA A 212 26.38 -24.24 30.63
C ALA A 212 27.66 -23.39 30.79
N TYR A 213 28.45 -23.75 31.74
CA TYR A 213 29.70 -23.07 32.13
C TYR A 213 29.52 -21.62 32.62
N ASP A 214 28.34 -21.19 32.97
CA ASP A 214 27.97 -19.78 33.32
C ASP A 214 28.32 -18.78 32.18
N GLU A 215 28.13 -19.20 30.90
CA GLU A 215 28.50 -18.40 29.71
C GLU A 215 27.39 -18.32 28.65
N GLU A 216 26.15 -18.81 28.90
CA GLU A 216 25.09 -18.94 27.90
C GLU A 216 23.98 -17.94 28.09
N ASP A 217 24.20 -16.69 27.68
CA ASP A 217 23.21 -15.58 27.80
C ASP A 217 22.37 -15.36 26.54
N CYS A 218 22.60 -16.10 25.45
CA CYS A 218 21.93 -15.88 24.17
C CYS A 218 21.15 -17.13 23.74
N VAL A 219 20.09 -16.94 22.95
CA VAL A 219 19.19 -18.03 22.60
C VAL A 219 19.24 -18.38 21.13
N GLU A 220 19.34 -19.69 20.86
CA GLU A 220 19.16 -20.28 19.53
C GLU A 220 17.80 -20.97 19.43
N MET A 221 17.25 -21.03 18.23
CA MET A 221 16.17 -21.94 17.86
C MET A 221 16.73 -23.06 16.99
N VAL A 222 16.47 -24.29 17.37
CA VAL A 222 16.80 -25.45 16.53
C VAL A 222 15.67 -25.71 15.51
N ALA A 223 16.00 -26.46 14.46
CA ALA A 223 15.06 -26.75 13.36
C ALA A 223 13.74 -27.42 13.81
N SER A 224 13.71 -28.09 14.96
CA SER A 224 12.48 -28.64 15.55
C SER A 224 11.59 -27.60 16.24
N GLY A 225 12.04 -26.34 16.33
CA GLY A 225 11.32 -25.25 16.98
C GLY A 225 11.61 -25.10 18.47
N GLY A 226 12.43 -25.96 19.05
CA GLY A 226 12.87 -25.84 20.44
C GLY A 226 13.96 -24.80 20.61
N TRP A 227 14.07 -24.22 21.83
CA TRP A 227 15.05 -23.22 22.17
C TRP A 227 16.14 -23.78 23.07
N ASN A 228 17.31 -23.22 22.96
CA ASN A 228 18.47 -23.53 23.78
C ASN A 228 19.24 -22.24 24.08
N ASP A 229 19.72 -22.05 25.32
CA ASP A 229 20.66 -21.01 25.64
C ASP A 229 22.04 -21.39 25.12
N VAL A 230 22.80 -20.42 24.66
CA VAL A 230 24.13 -20.61 24.04
C VAL A 230 24.99 -19.40 24.29
N ALA A 231 26.31 -19.62 24.24
CA ALA A 231 27.29 -18.55 24.41
C ALA A 231 27.15 -17.51 23.28
N CYS A 232 27.02 -16.23 23.64
CA CYS A 232 26.81 -15.11 22.70
C CYS A 232 27.99 -14.88 21.75
N HIS A 233 29.18 -15.38 22.06
CA HIS A 233 30.40 -15.18 21.27
C HIS A 233 30.54 -16.16 20.10
N ILE A 234 29.76 -17.24 20.06
CA ILE A 234 29.76 -18.15 18.91
C ILE A 234 29.14 -17.47 17.69
N THR A 235 29.43 -17.98 16.50
CA THR A 235 28.86 -17.47 15.25
C THR A 235 27.79 -18.41 14.74
N MET A 236 26.70 -17.84 14.25
CA MET A 236 25.55 -18.60 13.77
C MET A 236 24.76 -17.78 12.74
N TYR A 237 24.02 -18.46 11.87
CA TYR A 237 22.98 -17.82 11.07
C TYR A 237 21.89 -17.27 11.98
N PHE A 238 21.12 -16.32 11.49
CA PHE A 238 20.09 -15.65 12.29
C PHE A 238 18.91 -15.21 11.43
N VAL A 239 17.80 -14.93 12.08
CA VAL A 239 16.59 -14.42 11.44
C VAL A 239 16.30 -13.01 11.95
N CYS A 240 16.17 -12.05 11.03
CA CYS A 240 15.65 -10.72 11.34
C CYS A 240 14.14 -10.69 11.15
N GLU A 241 13.45 -9.93 11.97
CA GLU A 241 12.04 -9.56 11.75
C GLU A 241 11.88 -8.05 11.56
N PHE A 242 10.92 -7.66 10.75
CA PHE A 242 10.59 -6.28 10.40
C PHE A 242 9.09 -6.09 10.48
N ASP A 243 8.63 -4.97 11.00
CA ASP A 243 7.22 -4.60 10.96
C ASP A 243 6.85 -4.06 9.58
N LYS A 244 5.75 -4.55 8.98
CA LYS A 244 5.31 -4.14 7.63
C LYS A 244 4.92 -2.66 7.53
N GLU A 245 4.57 -2.05 8.64
CA GLU A 245 4.24 -0.62 8.70
C GLU A 245 5.47 0.28 8.55
N ASN A 246 6.67 -0.27 8.74
CA ASN A 246 7.94 0.46 8.73
C ASN A 246 8.81 0.16 7.49
N VAL A 247 8.29 -0.59 6.51
CA VAL A 247 9.03 -1.02 5.31
C VAL A 247 8.50 -0.37 4.03
#